data_f3c258c1adc707f6fb89753948379c3c
#
_entry.id   f3c258c1adc707f6fb89753948379c3c
#
_cell.length_a   1.000
_cell.length_b   1.000
_cell.length_c   1.000
_cell.angle_alpha   90.00
_cell.angle_beta   90.00
_cell.angle_gamma   90.00
#
_symmetry.space_group_name_H-M   'P 1'
#
loop_
_entity.id
_entity.type
_entity.pdbx_description
1 polymer ?
#
loop_
_entity_poly.entity_id
_entity_poly.type
_entity_poly.pdbx_seq_one_letter_code
_entity_poly.pdbx_strand_id
1 'polypeptide(L)'
;MIKPRSAIARIGVGLAIVAGLSMGAPAASFAQEEFDTSQVSSITQNADTGITTCTNNADRAFSFQCAGTSATGYRQKDDSSSLYLDIQGYTGNPLRLYTDGAYNTSGSGSMNCTQGTYRSNHKGQREMYNLVRENGRSAARLTAWAESGYGTVIGVWSPDCVGHFRKLPA
;
A
#
# COMPACT_ATOMS: atom_id res chain seq x y z
N MET A 1 -20.90 -7.07 -60.36
CA MET A 1 -20.36 -6.70 -59.05
C MET A 1 -21.50 -6.71 -58.05
N ILE A 2 -21.55 -7.74 -57.24
CA ILE A 2 -22.65 -7.95 -56.28
C ILE A 2 -22.02 -7.92 -54.88
N LYS A 3 -22.48 -6.98 -54.02
CA LYS A 3 -22.07 -6.88 -52.60
C LYS A 3 -22.91 -7.85 -51.77
N PRO A 4 -22.38 -8.66 -50.87
CA PRO A 4 -23.15 -9.35 -49.86
C PRO A 4 -23.44 -8.48 -48.64
N ARG A 5 -24.69 -8.56 -48.17
CA ARG A 5 -25.21 -7.92 -46.96
C ARG A 5 -24.84 -8.79 -45.74
N SER A 6 -24.27 -8.18 -44.70
CA SER A 6 -24.09 -8.80 -43.41
C SER A 6 -25.40 -8.93 -42.65
N ALA A 7 -25.69 -10.13 -42.19
CA ALA A 7 -26.81 -10.42 -41.29
C ALA A 7 -26.33 -10.29 -39.82
N ILE A 8 -27.04 -9.47 -39.03
CA ILE A 8 -26.81 -9.30 -37.58
C ILE A 8 -27.67 -10.34 -36.87
N ALA A 9 -27.03 -11.33 -36.25
CA ALA A 9 -27.69 -12.26 -35.35
C ALA A 9 -27.88 -11.64 -33.96
N ARG A 10 -29.14 -11.49 -33.55
CA ARG A 10 -29.51 -11.11 -32.17
C ARG A 10 -29.53 -12.38 -31.33
N ILE A 11 -28.66 -12.46 -30.32
CA ILE A 11 -28.70 -13.53 -29.32
C ILE A 11 -29.55 -13.02 -28.15
N GLY A 12 -30.69 -13.72 -27.94
CA GLY A 12 -31.57 -13.47 -26.81
C GLY A 12 -30.96 -14.04 -25.52
N VAL A 13 -30.91 -13.24 -24.46
CA VAL A 13 -30.52 -13.67 -23.13
C VAL A 13 -31.76 -14.20 -22.42
N GLY A 14 -31.82 -15.51 -22.21
CA GLY A 14 -32.84 -16.16 -21.39
C GLY A 14 -32.49 -16.00 -19.89
N LEU A 15 -33.36 -15.35 -19.13
CA LEU A 15 -33.28 -15.21 -17.69
C LEU A 15 -33.87 -16.46 -17.04
N ALA A 16 -33.04 -17.35 -16.51
CA ALA A 16 -33.47 -18.47 -15.67
C ALA A 16 -33.44 -18.05 -14.20
N ILE A 17 -34.60 -17.87 -13.59
CA ILE A 17 -34.78 -17.66 -12.16
C ILE A 17 -34.75 -19.01 -11.46
N VAL A 18 -33.65 -19.33 -10.76
CA VAL A 18 -33.59 -20.46 -9.84
C VAL A 18 -33.87 -19.94 -8.43
N ALA A 19 -35.05 -20.21 -7.91
CA ALA A 19 -35.38 -19.99 -6.50
C ALA A 19 -34.76 -21.14 -5.68
N GLY A 20 -33.62 -20.87 -5.04
CA GLY A 20 -33.00 -21.76 -4.05
C GLY A 20 -33.16 -21.16 -2.66
N LEU A 21 -34.02 -21.76 -1.83
CA LEU A 21 -34.06 -21.52 -0.38
C LEU A 21 -32.78 -22.06 0.25
N SER A 22 -31.87 -21.17 0.70
CA SER A 22 -30.79 -21.53 1.62
C SER A 22 -31.01 -20.81 2.93
N MET A 23 -31.16 -21.60 4.00
CA MET A 23 -31.30 -21.17 5.39
C MET A 23 -30.09 -20.32 5.79
N GLY A 24 -30.41 -19.17 6.43
CA GLY A 24 -29.48 -18.16 6.81
C GLY A 24 -28.47 -18.58 7.86
N ALA A 25 -27.22 -18.27 7.58
CA ALA A 25 -26.27 -17.88 8.59
C ALA A 25 -26.19 -16.33 8.56
N PRO A 26 -26.18 -15.62 9.70
CA PRO A 26 -26.02 -14.18 9.68
C PRO A 26 -24.63 -13.87 9.15
N ALA A 27 -24.54 -13.36 7.94
CA ALA A 27 -23.35 -12.71 7.46
C ALA A 27 -23.11 -11.50 8.36
N ALA A 28 -22.05 -11.55 9.16
CA ALA A 28 -21.57 -10.37 9.87
C ALA A 28 -21.26 -9.33 8.78
N SER A 29 -22.17 -8.37 8.65
CA SER A 29 -21.99 -7.15 7.88
C SER A 29 -20.85 -6.38 8.55
N PHE A 30 -19.62 -6.56 8.08
CA PHE A 30 -18.56 -5.61 8.38
C PHE A 30 -18.95 -4.32 7.68
N ALA A 31 -19.41 -3.34 8.47
CA ALA A 31 -19.56 -1.99 8.00
C ALA A 31 -18.18 -1.58 7.47
N GLN A 32 -18.10 -1.41 6.17
CA GLN A 32 -16.99 -0.77 5.51
C GLN A 32 -17.12 0.70 5.89
N GLU A 33 -16.44 1.11 6.97
CA GLU A 33 -16.32 2.52 7.29
C GLU A 33 -15.63 3.16 6.09
N GLU A 34 -16.39 3.99 5.40
CA GLU A 34 -15.90 4.81 4.30
C GLU A 34 -14.82 5.72 4.87
N PHE A 35 -13.55 5.42 4.54
CA PHE A 35 -12.40 6.17 5.03
C PHE A 35 -12.43 7.56 4.39
N ASP A 36 -12.85 8.57 5.17
CA ASP A 36 -12.84 9.97 4.76
C ASP A 36 -11.39 10.45 4.57
N THR A 37 -10.95 10.47 3.32
CA THR A 37 -9.62 10.97 2.93
C THR A 37 -9.48 12.49 3.09
N SER A 38 -10.52 13.21 3.52
CA SER A 38 -10.51 14.68 3.67
C SER A 38 -9.76 15.17 4.93
N GLN A 39 -9.40 14.29 5.86
CA GLN A 39 -8.68 14.62 7.10
C GLN A 39 -7.15 14.48 7.01
N VAL A 40 -6.59 14.34 5.79
CA VAL A 40 -5.15 14.44 5.64
C VAL A 40 -4.77 15.92 5.69
N SER A 41 -4.71 16.47 6.89
CA SER A 41 -4.18 17.82 7.12
C SER A 41 -2.74 17.86 6.64
N SER A 42 -2.51 18.64 5.59
CA SER A 42 -1.18 19.08 5.19
C SER A 42 -0.53 19.76 6.41
N ILE A 43 0.46 19.09 7.01
CA ILE A 43 1.31 19.73 8.00
C ILE A 43 2.13 20.76 7.24
N THR A 44 1.68 22.01 7.28
CA THR A 44 2.45 23.17 6.83
C THR A 44 3.55 23.37 7.84
N GLN A 45 4.75 22.87 7.54
CA GLN A 45 5.92 23.13 8.39
C GLN A 45 6.46 24.52 8.11
N ASN A 46 6.62 25.29 9.19
CA ASN A 46 7.23 26.61 9.18
C ASN A 46 8.68 26.52 8.67
N ALA A 47 8.96 27.26 7.60
CA ALA A 47 10.28 27.42 7.03
C ALA A 47 11.13 28.31 7.94
N ASP A 48 11.86 27.75 8.90
CA ASP A 48 12.98 28.46 9.50
C ASP A 48 13.98 27.57 10.26
N THR A 49 14.47 26.49 9.68
CA THR A 49 15.65 25.75 10.23
C THR A 49 16.41 25.04 9.13
N GLY A 50 16.89 25.67 8.07
CA GLY A 50 17.98 25.13 7.22
C GLY A 50 17.94 23.63 6.83
N ILE A 51 16.80 22.95 7.03
CA ILE A 51 16.59 21.55 6.69
C ILE A 51 16.20 21.51 5.23
N THR A 52 16.99 20.87 4.42
CA THR A 52 16.65 20.55 3.02
C THR A 52 15.30 19.86 3.02
N THR A 53 14.27 20.52 2.50
CA THR A 53 12.91 19.98 2.44
C THR A 53 12.92 18.73 1.58
N CYS A 54 12.73 17.58 2.19
CA CYS A 54 12.47 16.33 1.47
C CYS A 54 11.20 16.55 0.64
N THR A 55 11.32 16.52 -0.67
CA THR A 55 10.23 16.92 -1.57
C THR A 55 9.14 15.85 -1.70
N ASN A 56 9.35 14.65 -1.19
CA ASN A 56 8.40 13.54 -1.30
C ASN A 56 7.99 12.90 0.04
N ASN A 57 7.74 13.72 1.04
CA ASN A 57 7.15 13.32 2.33
C ASN A 57 5.62 13.30 2.34
N ALA A 58 4.96 13.44 1.19
CA ALA A 58 3.52 13.37 1.10
C ALA A 58 3.04 11.95 1.45
N ASP A 59 2.20 11.86 2.48
CA ASP A 59 1.61 10.60 2.90
C ASP A 59 0.65 10.04 1.85
N ARG A 60 0.66 8.71 1.70
CA ARG A 60 -0.29 7.97 0.87
C ARG A 60 -0.86 6.81 1.66
N ALA A 61 -2.18 6.65 1.59
CA ALA A 61 -2.87 5.52 2.19
C ALA A 61 -2.40 4.19 1.57
N PHE A 62 -2.30 3.18 2.41
CA PHE A 62 -2.11 1.79 1.98
C PHE A 62 -3.06 0.86 2.73
N SER A 63 -3.44 -0.21 2.06
CA SER A 63 -4.21 -1.31 2.63
C SER A 63 -3.67 -2.62 2.08
N PHE A 64 -3.12 -3.45 2.93
CA PHE A 64 -2.68 -4.79 2.57
C PHE A 64 -3.61 -5.81 3.20
N GLN A 65 -4.11 -6.72 2.36
CA GLN A 65 -4.92 -7.86 2.76
C GLN A 65 -4.36 -9.07 2.03
N CYS A 66 -3.51 -9.85 2.67
CA CYS A 66 -2.80 -10.91 1.98
C CYS A 66 -2.55 -12.16 2.82
N ALA A 67 -2.52 -13.29 2.13
CA ALA A 67 -1.98 -14.57 2.58
C ALA A 67 -0.62 -14.89 1.91
N GLY A 68 -0.08 -13.93 1.19
CA GLY A 68 1.20 -13.98 0.47
C GLY A 68 1.83 -12.60 0.45
N THR A 69 2.18 -12.09 -0.73
CA THR A 69 2.82 -10.78 -0.90
C THR A 69 1.85 -9.76 -1.48
N SER A 70 1.87 -8.55 -0.95
CA SER A 70 1.18 -7.37 -1.48
C SER A 70 2.12 -6.16 -1.44
N ALA A 71 1.97 -5.21 -2.36
CA ALA A 71 2.85 -4.04 -2.42
C ALA A 71 2.11 -2.81 -2.92
N THR A 72 2.57 -1.63 -2.49
CA THR A 72 2.16 -0.34 -3.06
C THR A 72 2.80 -0.11 -4.43
N GLY A 73 2.38 0.94 -5.14
CA GLY A 73 3.15 1.46 -6.26
C GLY A 73 4.50 2.07 -5.81
N TYR A 74 5.47 2.09 -6.74
CA TYR A 74 6.73 2.81 -6.50
C TYR A 74 6.50 4.32 -6.49
N ARG A 75 7.20 5.00 -5.59
CA ARG A 75 7.20 6.45 -5.46
C ARG A 75 8.63 6.96 -5.42
N GLN A 76 8.85 8.16 -5.95
CA GLN A 76 10.16 8.81 -5.91
C GLN A 76 10.65 8.90 -4.46
N LYS A 77 11.91 8.53 -4.26
CA LYS A 77 12.62 8.68 -3.01
C LYS A 77 13.76 9.68 -3.23
N ASP A 78 13.69 10.81 -2.54
CA ASP A 78 14.55 11.95 -2.84
C ASP A 78 15.84 11.95 -2.02
N ASP A 79 15.82 11.39 -0.83
CA ASP A 79 16.98 11.35 0.08
C ASP A 79 17.22 9.95 0.68
N SER A 80 18.22 9.84 1.57
CA SER A 80 18.59 8.61 2.28
C SER A 80 17.85 8.42 3.60
N SER A 81 16.79 9.22 3.87
CA SER A 81 16.02 9.07 5.09
C SER A 81 15.28 7.73 5.17
N SER A 82 14.81 7.38 6.37
CA SER A 82 13.94 6.23 6.58
C SER A 82 12.65 6.36 5.77
N LEU A 83 11.94 5.25 5.57
CA LEU A 83 10.57 5.26 5.12
C LEU A 83 9.66 5.55 6.31
N TYR A 84 8.73 6.49 6.16
CA TYR A 84 7.73 6.79 7.18
C TYR A 84 6.51 5.91 7.05
N LEU A 85 5.94 5.53 8.18
CA LEU A 85 4.72 4.75 8.33
C LEU A 85 3.88 5.27 9.48
N ASP A 86 2.56 5.39 9.29
CA ASP A 86 1.60 5.46 10.38
C ASP A 86 0.62 4.29 10.24
N ILE A 87 0.80 3.26 11.06
CA ILE A 87 -0.06 2.07 11.08
C ILE A 87 -1.30 2.39 11.90
N GLN A 88 -2.45 2.47 11.25
CA GLN A 88 -3.73 2.82 11.84
C GLN A 88 -4.51 1.59 12.31
N GLY A 89 -4.37 0.46 11.62
CA GLY A 89 -5.03 -0.78 11.99
C GLY A 89 -4.34 -2.01 11.43
N TYR A 90 -4.54 -3.13 12.14
CA TYR A 90 -4.15 -4.45 11.68
C TYR A 90 -5.07 -5.51 12.27
N THR A 91 -5.25 -6.64 11.54
CA THR A 91 -5.98 -7.82 12.02
C THR A 91 -5.32 -9.10 11.48
N GLY A 92 -5.63 -10.22 12.10
CA GLY A 92 -5.04 -11.52 11.73
C GLY A 92 -3.57 -11.64 12.11
N ASN A 93 -2.81 -12.41 11.32
CA ASN A 93 -1.39 -12.61 11.56
C ASN A 93 -0.58 -11.36 11.20
N PRO A 94 0.47 -11.01 11.97
CA PRO A 94 1.35 -9.91 11.61
C PRO A 94 2.00 -10.12 10.25
N LEU A 95 1.96 -9.09 9.40
CA LEU A 95 2.66 -9.09 8.13
C LEU A 95 4.09 -8.59 8.32
N ARG A 96 5.06 -9.22 7.65
CA ARG A 96 6.40 -8.63 7.50
C ARG A 96 6.33 -7.48 6.51
N LEU A 97 6.96 -6.37 6.87
CA LEU A 97 7.02 -5.17 6.03
C LEU A 97 8.43 -5.00 5.48
N TYR A 98 8.51 -4.67 4.19
CA TYR A 98 9.75 -4.46 3.45
C TYR A 98 9.69 -3.14 2.70
N THR A 99 10.88 -2.59 2.44
CA THR A 99 11.09 -1.53 1.46
C THR A 99 11.79 -2.11 0.25
N ASP A 100 11.12 -2.12 -0.90
CA ASP A 100 11.79 -2.41 -2.18
C ASP A 100 12.21 -1.10 -2.83
N GLY A 101 13.43 -1.06 -3.35
CA GLY A 101 13.98 0.03 -4.13
C GLY A 101 14.00 -0.29 -5.62
N ALA A 102 13.81 0.72 -6.48
CA ALA A 102 13.91 0.61 -7.94
C ALA A 102 14.63 1.82 -8.54
N TYR A 103 15.09 1.72 -9.78
CA TYR A 103 15.72 2.84 -10.49
C TYR A 103 14.74 3.97 -10.84
N ASN A 104 13.45 3.64 -10.94
CA ASN A 104 12.39 4.60 -11.27
C ASN A 104 11.03 4.13 -10.70
N THR A 105 10.04 4.99 -10.84
CA THR A 105 8.68 4.71 -10.37
C THR A 105 7.93 3.65 -11.17
N SER A 106 8.46 3.20 -12.30
CA SER A 106 7.95 2.04 -13.04
C SER A 106 8.45 0.71 -12.47
N GLY A 107 9.35 0.73 -11.49
CA GLY A 107 9.85 -0.46 -10.79
C GLY A 107 11.01 -1.17 -11.48
N SER A 108 11.68 -0.52 -12.43
CA SER A 108 12.86 -1.10 -13.13
C SER A 108 13.98 -1.41 -12.15
N GLY A 109 14.55 -2.61 -12.25
CA GLY A 109 15.64 -3.05 -11.38
C GLY A 109 15.27 -3.13 -9.91
N SER A 110 14.03 -3.57 -9.61
CA SER A 110 13.53 -3.74 -8.25
C SER A 110 14.39 -4.69 -7.42
N MET A 111 14.67 -4.31 -6.19
CA MET A 111 15.34 -5.16 -5.20
C MET A 111 14.90 -4.81 -3.79
N ASN A 112 15.02 -5.76 -2.85
CA ASN A 112 14.78 -5.50 -1.44
C ASN A 112 15.91 -4.60 -0.89
N CYS A 113 15.53 -3.47 -0.34
CA CYS A 113 16.42 -2.47 0.26
C CYS A 113 16.15 -2.29 1.76
N THR A 114 15.42 -3.20 2.40
CA THR A 114 15.07 -3.10 3.82
C THR A 114 16.31 -3.31 4.69
N GLN A 115 16.50 -2.44 5.66
CA GLN A 115 17.53 -2.60 6.68
C GLN A 115 16.91 -3.04 8.00
N GLY A 116 16.85 -4.33 8.24
CA GLY A 116 16.28 -4.94 9.45
C GLY A 116 15.02 -5.75 9.17
N THR A 117 14.30 -6.09 10.23
CA THR A 117 13.03 -6.82 10.19
C THR A 117 11.95 -5.95 10.82
N TYR A 118 10.78 -5.91 10.19
CA TYR A 118 9.66 -5.08 10.62
C TYR A 118 8.36 -5.86 10.55
N ARG A 119 7.46 -5.63 11.55
CA ARG A 119 6.14 -6.28 11.61
C ARG A 119 5.01 -5.26 11.76
N SER A 120 3.86 -5.60 11.21
CA SER A 120 2.70 -4.69 11.12
C SER A 120 1.86 -4.58 12.40
N ASN A 121 2.21 -5.28 13.48
CA ASN A 121 1.41 -5.37 14.71
C ASN A 121 1.66 -4.22 15.71
N HIS A 122 2.20 -3.11 15.26
CA HIS A 122 2.49 -1.94 16.07
C HIS A 122 1.87 -0.67 15.47
N LYS A 123 0.77 -0.20 16.06
CA LYS A 123 0.08 1.02 15.63
C LYS A 123 0.91 2.29 15.90
N GLY A 124 0.55 3.34 15.14
CA GLY A 124 1.07 4.70 15.25
C GLY A 124 2.27 4.95 14.35
N GLN A 125 2.82 6.16 14.49
CA GLN A 125 3.90 6.67 13.66
C GLN A 125 5.22 5.92 13.94
N ARG A 126 5.85 5.48 12.86
CA ARG A 126 7.07 4.66 12.87
C ARG A 126 7.98 5.03 11.70
N GLU A 127 9.23 4.61 11.81
CA GLU A 127 10.19 4.62 10.71
C GLU A 127 10.71 3.23 10.40
N MET A 128 10.98 2.96 9.12
CA MET A 128 11.65 1.76 8.63
C MET A 128 12.94 2.14 7.93
N TYR A 129 14.08 1.66 8.44
CA TYR A 129 15.38 1.91 7.83
C TYR A 129 15.51 1.15 6.52
N ASN A 130 16.07 1.81 5.54
CA ASN A 130 16.25 1.27 4.21
C ASN A 130 17.55 1.76 3.57
N LEU A 131 18.00 1.08 2.54
CA LEU A 131 19.21 1.34 1.78
C LEU A 131 18.90 1.66 0.31
N VAL A 132 17.75 2.27 0.03
CA VAL A 132 17.30 2.55 -1.34
C VAL A 132 18.31 3.45 -2.06
N ARG A 133 18.67 4.58 -1.46
CA ARG A 133 19.62 5.54 -2.06
C ARG A 133 21.03 5.01 -2.09
N GLU A 134 21.46 4.32 -1.06
CA GLU A 134 22.79 3.69 -0.93
C GLU A 134 23.00 2.60 -2.00
N ASN A 135 21.93 1.92 -2.39
CA ASN A 135 21.93 0.94 -3.48
C ASN A 135 21.73 1.57 -4.87
N GLY A 136 21.85 2.90 -4.99
CA GLY A 136 21.70 3.62 -6.26
C GLY A 136 20.28 3.59 -6.84
N ARG A 137 19.26 3.39 -5.98
CA ARG A 137 17.85 3.43 -6.40
C ARG A 137 17.26 4.81 -6.11
N SER A 138 16.28 5.21 -6.91
CA SER A 138 15.64 6.51 -6.79
C SER A 138 14.12 6.43 -6.53
N ALA A 139 13.58 5.23 -6.40
CA ALA A 139 12.18 5.01 -6.08
C ALA A 139 12.06 3.91 -5.02
N ALA A 140 11.06 4.02 -4.16
CA ALA A 140 10.74 3.06 -3.11
C ALA A 140 9.27 2.66 -3.16
N ARG A 141 8.98 1.46 -2.70
CA ARG A 141 7.62 1.00 -2.37
C ARG A 141 7.61 0.27 -1.04
N LEU A 142 6.44 0.29 -0.39
CA LEU A 142 6.16 -0.55 0.76
C LEU A 142 5.62 -1.89 0.28
N THR A 143 6.18 -2.99 0.79
CA THR A 143 5.76 -4.36 0.49
C THR A 143 5.44 -5.08 1.80
N ALA A 144 4.37 -5.85 1.80
CA ALA A 144 3.96 -6.70 2.89
C ALA A 144 3.97 -8.17 2.47
N TRP A 145 4.38 -9.04 3.39
CA TRP A 145 4.37 -10.49 3.19
C TRP A 145 3.82 -11.21 4.42
N ALA A 146 2.87 -12.13 4.21
CA ALA A 146 2.34 -12.99 5.24
C ALA A 146 3.26 -14.21 5.41
N GLU A 147 3.96 -14.30 6.54
CA GLU A 147 4.79 -15.47 6.87
C GLU A 147 3.95 -16.72 7.11
N SER A 148 2.72 -16.55 7.61
CA SER A 148 1.75 -17.62 7.85
C SER A 148 0.32 -17.08 7.79
N GLY A 149 -0.58 -17.85 7.22
CA GLY A 149 -2.00 -17.56 7.18
C GLY A 149 -2.34 -16.23 6.49
N TYR A 150 -3.30 -15.51 7.04
CA TYR A 150 -3.84 -14.28 6.48
C TYR A 150 -3.69 -13.12 7.48
N GLY A 151 -3.29 -11.97 6.98
CA GLY A 151 -3.18 -10.74 7.75
C GLY A 151 -3.65 -9.52 6.98
N THR A 152 -4.07 -8.50 7.73
CA THR A 152 -4.38 -7.18 7.19
C THR A 152 -3.59 -6.10 7.92
N VAL A 153 -3.24 -5.03 7.21
CA VAL A 153 -2.70 -3.81 7.79
C VAL A 153 -3.10 -2.61 6.94
N ILE A 154 -3.52 -1.55 7.60
CA ILE A 154 -3.91 -0.29 6.95
C ILE A 154 -3.16 0.88 7.59
N GLY A 155 -2.92 1.92 6.83
CA GLY A 155 -2.26 3.12 7.30
C GLY A 155 -1.87 4.06 6.19
N VAL A 156 -0.95 4.97 6.50
CA VAL A 156 -0.33 5.86 5.52
C VAL A 156 1.19 5.67 5.53
N TRP A 157 1.84 6.00 4.43
CA TRP A 157 3.29 5.90 4.29
C TRP A 157 3.84 6.98 3.36
N SER A 158 5.11 7.33 3.54
CA SER A 158 5.88 8.09 2.57
C SER A 158 7.27 7.48 2.35
N PRO A 159 7.84 7.63 1.15
CA PRO A 159 9.17 7.11 0.86
C PRO A 159 10.28 7.82 1.62
N ASP A 160 10.08 9.08 1.98
CA ASP A 160 11.01 9.90 2.77
C ASP A 160 10.39 10.26 4.11
N CYS A 161 11.24 10.40 5.14
CA CYS A 161 10.82 10.68 6.50
C CYS A 161 11.35 12.04 6.95
N VAL A 162 10.44 12.94 7.30
CA VAL A 162 10.80 14.24 7.88
C VAL A 162 10.73 14.14 9.40
N GLY A 163 11.88 14.12 10.04
CA GLY A 163 11.98 13.98 11.49
C GLY A 163 12.41 12.59 11.94
N HIS A 164 12.36 12.37 13.25
CA HIS A 164 12.74 11.11 13.87
C HIS A 164 11.53 10.48 14.56
N PHE A 165 11.14 9.32 14.09
CA PHE A 165 10.09 8.53 14.70
C PHE A 165 10.68 7.28 15.35
N ARG A 166 9.87 6.64 16.19
CA ARG A 166 10.27 5.37 16.78
C ARG A 166 10.39 4.32 15.68
N LYS A 167 11.51 3.60 15.66
CA LYS A 167 11.70 2.48 14.74
C LYS A 167 10.57 1.46 14.87
N LEU A 168 10.04 0.97 13.75
CA LEU A 168 9.07 -0.12 13.75
C LEU A 168 9.75 -1.40 14.26
N PRO A 169 9.22 -2.08 15.28
CA PRO A 169 9.81 -3.32 15.79
C PRO A 169 9.75 -4.50 14.82
N ALA A 170 10.57 -5.50 15.10
CA ALA A 170 10.60 -6.78 14.40
C ALA A 170 9.40 -7.68 14.75
#